data_7d4e68c4567a241fc4cf0441034bab0b
#
_entry.id   7d4e68c4567a241fc4cf0441034bab0b
#
_cell.length_a   1.000
_cell.length_b   1.000
_cell.length_c   1.000
_cell.angle_alpha   90.00
_cell.angle_beta   90.00
_cell.angle_gamma   90.00
#
_symmetry.space_group_name_H-M   'P 1'
#
loop_
_entity.id
_entity.type
_entity.pdbx_description
1 polymer ?
#
loop_
_entity_poly.entity_id
_entity_poly.type
_entity_poly.pdbx_seq_one_letter_code
_entity_poly.pdbx_strand_id
1 'polypeptide(L)'
;MFLNFLFRKKIEEFKSNEIKLLQQIGKLNSEKNELENEIKNRDKRFERIKFLLNERVNRKSRCFIEQTKKGRNILTSINEQDYEIEVFDIDDVEINSNRELVLWATSREKEYFIKDIQGGNSLGHGEIAMNHLIDYSKKQNKEYITGQISSTDYDHKDRLISFYKKMGFEVNFLTEDSGILLKKLY
;
A
#
# COMPACT_ATOMS: atom_id res chain seq x y z
N MET A 1 -61.14 8.09 -40.84
CA MET A 1 -59.81 7.43 -41.08
C MET A 1 -58.63 8.22 -40.55
N PHE A 2 -58.50 9.51 -40.73
CA PHE A 2 -57.38 10.40 -40.32
C PHE A 2 -57.19 10.52 -38.79
N LEU A 3 -58.24 10.63 -38.02
CA LEU A 3 -58.19 10.67 -36.53
C LEU A 3 -57.59 9.42 -35.90
N ASN A 4 -57.94 8.24 -36.39
CA ASN A 4 -57.41 6.96 -35.92
C ASN A 4 -55.90 6.82 -36.16
N PHE A 5 -55.39 7.39 -37.25
CA PHE A 5 -53.97 7.44 -37.57
C PHE A 5 -53.19 8.34 -36.58
N LEU A 6 -53.73 9.52 -36.29
CA LEU A 6 -53.14 10.44 -35.33
C LEU A 6 -53.08 9.86 -33.88
N PHE A 7 -54.13 9.19 -33.46
CA PHE A 7 -54.17 8.51 -32.16
C PHE A 7 -53.15 7.38 -32.10
N ARG A 8 -53.00 6.55 -33.12
CA ARG A 8 -52.00 5.50 -33.15
C ARG A 8 -50.59 6.08 -33.06
N LYS A 9 -50.27 7.11 -33.80
CA LYS A 9 -48.96 7.76 -33.77
C LYS A 9 -48.63 8.32 -32.38
N LYS A 10 -49.57 8.96 -31.70
CA LYS A 10 -49.37 9.45 -30.31
C LYS A 10 -49.16 8.30 -29.34
N ILE A 11 -49.88 7.20 -29.46
CA ILE A 11 -49.67 6.02 -28.59
C ILE A 11 -48.27 5.44 -28.79
N GLU A 12 -47.79 5.37 -30.02
CA GLU A 12 -46.42 4.91 -30.31
C GLU A 12 -45.35 5.85 -29.75
N GLU A 13 -45.53 7.13 -29.82
CA GLU A 13 -44.65 8.14 -29.20
C GLU A 13 -44.63 8.00 -27.67
N PHE A 14 -45.79 7.82 -27.04
CA PHE A 14 -45.88 7.57 -25.59
C PHE A 14 -45.16 6.28 -25.19
N LYS A 15 -45.36 5.18 -25.89
CA LYS A 15 -44.68 3.91 -25.63
C LYS A 15 -43.14 4.05 -25.80
N SER A 16 -42.70 4.75 -26.84
CA SER A 16 -41.30 5.02 -27.07
C SER A 16 -40.67 5.83 -25.93
N ASN A 17 -41.36 6.87 -25.45
CA ASN A 17 -40.89 7.67 -24.32
C ASN A 17 -40.90 6.90 -23.00
N GLU A 18 -41.90 6.05 -22.79
CA GLU A 18 -41.93 5.18 -21.60
C GLU A 18 -40.75 4.21 -21.58
N ILE A 19 -40.41 3.57 -22.71
CA ILE A 19 -39.24 2.70 -22.83
C ILE A 19 -37.95 3.46 -22.52
N LYS A 20 -37.79 4.67 -23.07
CA LYS A 20 -36.62 5.52 -22.81
C LYS A 20 -36.50 5.89 -21.32
N LEU A 21 -37.61 6.24 -20.68
CA LEU A 21 -37.65 6.54 -19.26
C LEU A 21 -37.27 5.33 -18.40
N LEU A 22 -37.81 4.15 -18.73
CA LEU A 22 -37.45 2.90 -18.02
C LEU A 22 -35.95 2.57 -18.16
N GLN A 23 -35.36 2.78 -19.35
CA GLN A 23 -33.93 2.62 -19.56
C GLN A 23 -33.12 3.62 -18.74
N GLN A 24 -33.53 4.88 -18.66
CA GLN A 24 -32.87 5.90 -17.83
C GLN A 24 -32.96 5.58 -16.35
N ILE A 25 -34.12 5.13 -15.86
CA ILE A 25 -34.31 4.67 -14.47
C ILE A 25 -33.39 3.47 -14.18
N GLY A 26 -33.29 2.50 -15.08
CA GLY A 26 -32.39 1.38 -14.93
C GLY A 26 -30.92 1.82 -14.81
N LYS A 27 -30.48 2.76 -15.65
CA LYS A 27 -29.13 3.31 -15.60
C LYS A 27 -28.85 4.05 -14.28
N LEU A 28 -29.77 4.93 -13.86
CA LEU A 28 -29.64 5.68 -12.61
C LEU A 28 -29.62 4.77 -11.39
N ASN A 29 -30.38 3.68 -11.38
CA ASN A 29 -30.35 2.70 -10.31
C ASN A 29 -29.00 1.95 -10.26
N SER A 30 -28.42 1.62 -11.42
CA SER A 30 -27.06 1.03 -11.47
C SER A 30 -26.01 1.99 -10.91
N GLU A 31 -25.99 3.23 -11.36
CA GLU A 31 -25.07 4.28 -10.87
C GLU A 31 -25.25 4.52 -9.36
N LYS A 32 -26.48 4.55 -8.87
CA LYS A 32 -26.77 4.67 -7.45
C LYS A 32 -26.15 3.51 -6.64
N ASN A 33 -26.33 2.27 -7.09
CA ASN A 33 -25.79 1.09 -6.42
C ASN A 33 -24.26 1.08 -6.41
N GLU A 34 -23.62 1.53 -7.50
CA GLU A 34 -22.17 1.69 -7.57
C GLU A 34 -21.67 2.72 -6.55
N LEU A 35 -22.29 3.88 -6.47
CA LEU A 35 -21.96 4.92 -5.50
C LEU A 35 -22.17 4.48 -4.04
N GLU A 36 -23.25 3.76 -3.75
CA GLU A 36 -23.49 3.20 -2.41
C GLU A 36 -22.39 2.20 -2.01
N ASN A 37 -21.93 1.36 -2.95
CA ASN A 37 -20.81 0.45 -2.72
C ASN A 37 -19.48 1.19 -2.50
N GLU A 38 -19.22 2.24 -3.27
CA GLU A 38 -18.03 3.08 -3.08
C GLU A 38 -18.03 3.76 -1.71
N ILE A 39 -19.15 4.33 -1.28
CA ILE A 39 -19.30 4.92 0.05
C ILE A 39 -19.01 3.88 1.13
N LYS A 40 -19.63 2.71 1.05
CA LYS A 40 -19.44 1.63 2.02
C LYS A 40 -17.97 1.17 2.10
N ASN A 41 -17.29 1.08 0.96
CA ASN A 41 -15.87 0.70 0.94
C ASN A 41 -14.99 1.81 1.55
N ARG A 42 -15.31 3.08 1.28
CA ARG A 42 -14.61 4.22 1.87
C ARG A 42 -14.77 4.26 3.40
N ASP A 43 -15.98 4.01 3.90
CA ASP A 43 -16.25 3.99 5.34
C ASP A 43 -15.50 2.86 6.03
N LYS A 44 -15.44 1.67 5.44
CA LYS A 44 -14.63 0.55 5.96
C LYS A 44 -13.14 0.90 6.01
N ARG A 45 -12.62 1.53 4.95
CA ARG A 45 -11.23 1.98 4.89
C ARG A 45 -10.94 3.00 5.98
N PHE A 46 -11.85 3.95 6.21
CA PHE A 46 -11.72 4.95 7.27
C PHE A 46 -11.68 4.30 8.67
N GLU A 47 -12.57 3.35 8.97
CA GLU A 47 -12.56 2.63 10.25
C GLU A 47 -11.29 1.79 10.43
N ARG A 48 -10.75 1.19 9.37
CA ARG A 48 -9.45 0.50 9.41
C ARG A 48 -8.31 1.46 9.76
N ILE A 49 -8.23 2.60 9.09
CA ILE A 49 -7.21 3.62 9.37
C ILE A 49 -7.31 4.06 10.83
N LYS A 50 -8.50 4.38 11.31
CA LYS A 50 -8.75 4.80 12.70
C LYS A 50 -8.32 3.73 13.71
N PHE A 51 -8.63 2.47 13.44
CA PHE A 51 -8.20 1.33 14.26
C PHE A 51 -6.67 1.25 14.32
N LEU A 52 -5.99 1.25 13.17
CA LEU A 52 -4.53 1.19 13.08
C LEU A 52 -3.86 2.38 13.79
N LEU A 53 -4.36 3.59 13.60
CA LEU A 53 -3.83 4.78 14.26
C LEU A 53 -3.96 4.70 15.78
N ASN A 54 -5.11 4.27 16.30
CA ASN A 54 -5.31 4.13 17.74
C ASN A 54 -4.33 3.13 18.37
N GLU A 55 -4.05 2.01 17.70
CA GLU A 55 -3.04 1.06 18.17
C GLU A 55 -1.63 1.67 18.18
N ARG A 56 -1.29 2.50 17.21
CA ARG A 56 0.07 3.04 17.02
C ARG A 56 0.35 4.28 17.88
N VAL A 57 -0.66 5.09 18.20
CA VAL A 57 -0.52 6.21 19.14
C VAL A 57 -0.02 5.73 20.50
N ASN A 58 -0.52 4.60 20.98
CA ASN A 58 -0.08 3.99 22.24
C ASN A 58 1.41 3.56 22.22
N ARG A 59 1.96 3.26 21.05
CA ARG A 59 3.37 2.88 20.83
C ARG A 59 4.29 4.07 20.53
N LYS A 60 3.77 5.30 20.56
CA LYS A 60 4.51 6.53 20.19
C LYS A 60 5.10 6.48 18.78
N SER A 61 4.44 5.74 17.89
CA SER A 61 4.86 5.64 16.50
C SER A 61 4.39 6.86 15.70
N ARG A 62 5.20 7.28 14.74
CA ARG A 62 4.76 8.24 13.71
C ARG A 62 4.11 7.48 12.58
N CYS A 63 2.96 7.98 12.10
CA CYS A 63 2.20 7.34 11.04
C CYS A 63 2.12 8.24 9.81
N PHE A 64 2.19 7.63 8.63
CA PHE A 64 2.07 8.28 7.33
C PHE A 64 1.07 7.50 6.47
N ILE A 65 0.24 8.22 5.72
CA ILE A 65 -0.61 7.63 4.70
C ILE A 65 0.04 7.95 3.36
N GLU A 66 0.33 6.92 2.58
CA GLU A 66 1.10 7.02 1.35
C GLU A 66 0.52 6.10 0.27
N GLN A 67 0.99 6.26 -0.95
CA GLN A 67 0.63 5.37 -2.05
C GLN A 67 1.89 4.72 -2.63
N THR A 68 1.85 3.41 -2.84
CA THR A 68 2.93 2.70 -3.52
C THR A 68 2.94 3.04 -5.02
N LYS A 69 4.07 2.85 -5.69
CA LYS A 69 4.17 3.02 -7.16
C LYS A 69 3.19 2.14 -7.94
N LYS A 70 2.63 1.12 -7.31
CA LYS A 70 1.60 0.23 -7.88
C LYS A 70 0.17 0.65 -7.54
N GLY A 71 0.00 1.84 -6.96
CA GLY A 71 -1.31 2.44 -6.68
C GLY A 71 -1.99 1.94 -5.40
N ARG A 72 -1.32 1.12 -4.55
CA ARG A 72 -1.89 0.68 -3.27
C ARG A 72 -1.78 1.78 -2.24
N ASN A 73 -2.87 2.07 -1.53
CA ASN A 73 -2.85 2.99 -0.40
C ASN A 73 -2.42 2.23 0.85
N ILE A 74 -1.48 2.80 1.56
CA ILE A 74 -0.87 2.17 2.74
C ILE A 74 -0.78 3.14 3.90
N LEU A 75 -0.76 2.59 5.11
CA LEU A 75 -0.35 3.28 6.32
C LEU A 75 1.03 2.74 6.73
N THR A 76 2.01 3.64 6.82
CA THR A 76 3.34 3.33 7.34
C THR A 76 3.45 3.82 8.78
N SER A 77 3.84 2.95 9.69
CA SER A 77 4.07 3.25 11.10
C SER A 77 5.56 3.12 11.43
N ILE A 78 6.15 4.14 12.04
CA ILE A 78 7.57 4.17 12.39
C ILE A 78 7.69 4.33 13.89
N ASN A 79 8.20 3.28 14.56
CA ASN A 79 8.63 3.34 15.94
C ASN A 79 10.13 3.66 15.99
N GLU A 80 10.46 4.88 16.43
CA GLU A 80 11.85 5.34 16.47
C GLU A 80 12.67 4.75 17.62
N GLN A 81 12.01 4.25 18.68
CA GLN A 81 12.70 3.65 19.82
C GLN A 81 13.28 2.28 19.49
N ASP A 82 12.45 1.43 18.84
CA ASP A 82 12.83 0.06 18.48
C ASP A 82 13.32 -0.07 17.04
N TYR A 83 13.25 1.03 16.28
CA TYR A 83 13.59 1.08 14.87
C TYR A 83 12.81 0.07 14.03
N GLU A 84 11.52 0.07 14.25
CA GLU A 84 10.57 -0.77 13.53
C GLU A 84 9.73 0.08 12.57
N ILE A 85 9.71 -0.32 11.32
CA ILE A 85 8.86 0.27 10.29
C ILE A 85 7.86 -0.80 9.87
N GLU A 86 6.58 -0.54 10.14
CA GLU A 86 5.48 -1.42 9.76
C GLU A 86 4.68 -0.80 8.61
N VAL A 87 4.30 -1.61 7.65
CA VAL A 87 3.46 -1.19 6.51
C VAL A 87 2.16 -1.99 6.51
N PHE A 88 1.04 -1.28 6.43
CA PHE A 88 -0.31 -1.83 6.41
C PHE A 88 -1.00 -1.43 5.11
N ASP A 89 -1.60 -2.37 4.41
CA ASP A 89 -2.46 -2.07 3.28
C ASP A 89 -3.82 -1.58 3.80
N ILE A 90 -4.20 -0.35 3.44
CA ILE A 90 -5.47 0.25 3.84
C ILE A 90 -6.55 0.15 2.76
N ASP A 91 -6.23 -0.41 1.60
CA ASP A 91 -7.22 -0.79 0.59
C ASP A 91 -7.90 -2.13 0.92
N ASP A 92 -7.30 -2.92 1.80
CA ASP A 92 -7.94 -4.06 2.40
C ASP A 92 -9.06 -3.61 3.34
N VAL A 93 -10.23 -4.24 3.21
CA VAL A 93 -11.44 -3.83 3.95
C VAL A 93 -11.60 -4.56 5.29
N GLU A 94 -10.70 -5.48 5.62
CA GLU A 94 -10.72 -6.17 6.91
C GLU A 94 -10.17 -5.28 8.02
N ILE A 95 -10.91 -5.14 9.11
CA ILE A 95 -10.44 -4.42 10.29
C ILE A 95 -9.58 -5.36 11.12
N ASN A 96 -8.30 -5.39 10.79
CA ASN A 96 -7.30 -6.19 11.51
C ASN A 96 -5.97 -5.42 11.57
N SER A 97 -5.03 -5.92 12.37
CA SER A 97 -3.67 -5.37 12.51
C SER A 97 -2.63 -6.13 11.70
N ASN A 98 -3.05 -6.89 10.68
CA ASN A 98 -2.14 -7.64 9.84
C ASN A 98 -1.22 -6.69 9.05
N ARG A 99 0.07 -6.90 9.24
CA ARG A 99 1.13 -6.14 8.58
C ARG A 99 1.48 -6.79 7.25
N GLU A 100 1.56 -5.98 6.21
CA GLU A 100 2.03 -6.44 4.91
C GLU A 100 3.56 -6.56 4.88
N LEU A 101 4.23 -5.71 5.66
CA LEU A 101 5.68 -5.72 5.75
C LEU A 101 6.12 -5.13 7.09
N VAL A 102 7.20 -5.69 7.62
CA VAL A 102 7.94 -5.11 8.75
C VAL A 102 9.42 -5.06 8.40
N LEU A 103 10.05 -3.93 8.69
CA LEU A 103 11.49 -3.73 8.61
C LEU A 103 12.00 -3.41 10.02
N TRP A 104 12.98 -4.18 10.49
CA TRP A 104 13.70 -3.91 11.74
C TRP A 104 15.12 -3.47 11.44
N ALA A 105 15.52 -2.37 12.07
CA ALA A 105 16.89 -1.91 12.02
C ALA A 105 17.39 -1.55 13.42
N THR A 106 18.68 -1.46 13.59
CA THR A 106 19.31 -1.01 14.84
C THR A 106 20.29 0.11 14.57
N SER A 107 20.29 1.13 15.43
CA SER A 107 21.25 2.23 15.35
C SER A 107 22.59 1.78 15.89
N ARG A 108 23.65 2.04 15.14
CA ARG A 108 25.06 1.97 15.55
C ARG A 108 25.68 3.34 15.36
N GLU A 109 26.91 3.55 15.79
CA GLU A 109 27.54 4.87 15.82
C GLU A 109 27.38 5.64 14.48
N LYS A 110 27.79 5.03 13.36
CA LYS A 110 27.78 5.67 12.03
C LYS A 110 26.77 5.09 11.06
N GLU A 111 26.02 4.06 11.46
CA GLU A 111 25.15 3.33 10.56
C GLU A 111 23.83 2.93 11.20
N TYR A 112 22.86 2.61 10.32
CA TYR A 112 21.75 1.74 10.66
C TYR A 112 22.01 0.35 10.11
N PHE A 113 21.89 -0.67 10.97
CA PHE A 113 22.01 -2.06 10.58
C PHE A 113 20.61 -2.66 10.40
N ILE A 114 20.27 -3.10 9.20
CA ILE A 114 19.05 -3.83 8.91
C ILE A 114 19.17 -5.22 9.52
N LYS A 115 18.31 -5.52 10.49
CA LYS A 115 18.24 -6.84 11.13
C LYS A 115 17.45 -7.82 10.28
N ASP A 116 16.29 -7.36 9.79
CA ASP A 116 15.37 -8.20 9.04
C ASP A 116 14.34 -7.35 8.27
N ILE A 117 13.83 -7.92 7.17
CA ILE A 117 12.67 -7.43 6.44
C ILE A 117 11.76 -8.62 6.18
N GLN A 118 10.58 -8.63 6.78
CA GLN A 118 9.60 -9.69 6.61
C GLN A 118 8.36 -9.20 5.87
N GLY A 119 7.80 -10.04 5.02
CA GLY A 119 6.60 -9.75 4.24
C GLY A 119 6.89 -9.06 2.91
N GLY A 120 5.85 -8.40 2.38
CA GLY A 120 5.92 -7.69 1.11
C GLY A 120 5.61 -8.57 -0.10
N ASN A 121 4.40 -8.39 -0.66
CA ASN A 121 3.90 -9.15 -1.82
C ASN A 121 4.29 -8.51 -3.16
N SER A 122 5.48 -7.92 -3.26
CA SER A 122 5.95 -7.20 -4.47
C SER A 122 5.04 -6.03 -4.90
N LEU A 123 4.24 -5.49 -3.98
CA LEU A 123 3.32 -4.36 -4.22
C LEU A 123 3.95 -2.99 -3.95
N GLY A 124 5.26 -2.94 -3.67
CA GLY A 124 6.01 -1.70 -3.42
C GLY A 124 6.18 -1.35 -1.94
N HIS A 125 5.65 -2.15 -1.02
CA HIS A 125 5.74 -1.92 0.42
C HIS A 125 7.18 -1.81 0.91
N GLY A 126 8.07 -2.71 0.44
CA GLY A 126 9.49 -2.69 0.79
C GLY A 126 10.22 -1.43 0.34
N GLU A 127 9.86 -0.86 -0.82
CA GLU A 127 10.46 0.39 -1.31
C GLU A 127 10.13 1.55 -0.38
N ILE A 128 8.88 1.63 0.09
CA ILE A 128 8.45 2.70 1.00
C ILE A 128 9.15 2.55 2.36
N ALA A 129 9.13 1.36 2.95
CA ALA A 129 9.81 1.11 4.22
C ALA A 129 11.31 1.46 4.14
N MET A 130 11.98 1.05 3.06
CA MET A 130 13.39 1.33 2.86
C MET A 130 13.66 2.82 2.64
N ASN A 131 12.80 3.54 1.92
CA ASN A 131 12.93 4.98 1.74
C ASN A 131 12.81 5.71 3.08
N HIS A 132 11.86 5.33 3.93
CA HIS A 132 11.77 5.88 5.29
C HIS A 132 13.03 5.64 6.10
N LEU A 133 13.61 4.43 6.05
CA LEU A 133 14.87 4.14 6.72
C LEU A 133 16.02 5.01 6.19
N ILE A 134 16.13 5.17 4.86
CA ILE A 134 17.15 6.00 4.22
C ILE A 134 17.01 7.48 4.66
N ASP A 135 15.82 8.03 4.57
CA ASP A 135 15.55 9.42 4.91
C ASP A 135 15.78 9.69 6.40
N TYR A 136 15.39 8.76 7.25
CA TYR A 136 15.62 8.87 8.67
C TYR A 136 17.11 8.77 8.99
N SER A 137 17.84 7.83 8.38
CA SER A 137 19.28 7.68 8.56
C SER A 137 20.04 8.96 8.21
N LYS A 138 19.66 9.61 7.10
CA LYS A 138 20.21 10.91 6.71
C LYS A 138 19.93 12.00 7.74
N LYS A 139 18.69 12.06 8.26
CA LYS A 139 18.31 13.04 9.32
C LYS A 139 19.10 12.83 10.62
N GLN A 140 19.52 11.60 10.89
CA GLN A 140 20.35 11.24 12.04
C GLN A 140 21.86 11.35 11.76
N ASN A 141 22.25 11.93 10.62
CA ASN A 141 23.65 12.10 10.19
C ASN A 141 24.42 10.77 10.15
N LYS A 142 23.73 9.66 9.81
CA LYS A 142 24.41 8.38 9.58
C LYS A 142 25.11 8.39 8.23
N GLU A 143 26.27 7.76 8.17
CA GLU A 143 27.09 7.65 6.95
C GLU A 143 26.62 6.48 6.08
N TYR A 144 26.10 5.41 6.72
CA TYR A 144 25.79 4.14 6.04
C TYR A 144 24.47 3.55 6.51
N ILE A 145 23.93 2.69 5.63
CA ILE A 145 23.00 1.64 6.03
C ILE A 145 23.63 0.32 5.62
N THR A 146 23.67 -0.62 6.56
CA THR A 146 24.24 -1.95 6.35
C THR A 146 23.24 -3.05 6.67
N GLY A 147 23.56 -4.28 6.32
CA GLY A 147 22.75 -5.45 6.61
C GLY A 147 23.48 -6.71 6.19
N GLN A 148 22.86 -7.86 6.44
CA GLN A 148 23.37 -9.15 6.00
C GLN A 148 22.28 -9.92 5.26
N ILE A 149 22.70 -10.68 4.25
CA ILE A 149 21.89 -11.74 3.63
C ILE A 149 22.41 -13.05 4.21
N SER A 150 21.52 -13.88 4.73
CA SER A 150 21.85 -15.15 5.37
C SER A 150 21.37 -16.34 4.52
N SER A 151 21.77 -17.54 4.92
CA SER A 151 21.31 -18.78 4.30
C SER A 151 19.80 -19.01 4.40
N THR A 152 19.15 -18.40 5.40
CA THR A 152 17.68 -18.46 5.55
C THR A 152 16.94 -17.71 4.44
N ASP A 153 17.63 -16.82 3.73
CA ASP A 153 17.08 -16.03 2.61
C ASP A 153 17.21 -16.74 1.25
N TYR A 154 17.75 -17.97 1.25
CA TYR A 154 18.17 -18.68 0.04
C TYR A 154 17.06 -18.87 -0.99
N ASP A 155 15.86 -19.23 -0.57
CA ASP A 155 14.70 -19.43 -1.47
C ASP A 155 14.27 -18.16 -2.20
N HIS A 156 14.70 -16.99 -1.73
CA HIS A 156 14.33 -15.68 -2.26
C HIS A 156 15.54 -14.80 -2.58
N LYS A 157 16.75 -15.37 -2.62
CA LYS A 157 18.02 -14.66 -2.77
C LYS A 157 18.05 -13.69 -3.95
N ASP A 158 17.66 -14.15 -5.14
CA ASP A 158 17.67 -13.31 -6.34
C ASP A 158 16.72 -12.11 -6.23
N ARG A 159 15.57 -12.32 -5.64
CA ARG A 159 14.59 -11.26 -5.38
C ARG A 159 15.13 -10.23 -4.39
N LEU A 160 15.76 -10.68 -3.31
CA LEU A 160 16.38 -9.80 -2.32
C LEU A 160 17.54 -9.01 -2.89
N ILE A 161 18.43 -9.65 -3.63
CA ILE A 161 19.56 -8.99 -4.30
C ILE A 161 19.04 -7.90 -5.26
N SER A 162 18.05 -8.25 -6.09
CA SER A 162 17.43 -7.31 -7.02
C SER A 162 16.82 -6.13 -6.29
N PHE A 163 16.10 -6.38 -5.19
CA PHE A 163 15.51 -5.35 -4.35
C PHE A 163 16.57 -4.41 -3.77
N TYR A 164 17.60 -4.94 -3.11
CA TYR A 164 18.63 -4.11 -2.49
C TYR A 164 19.44 -3.32 -3.53
N LYS A 165 19.77 -3.92 -4.65
CA LYS A 165 20.44 -3.20 -5.77
C LYS A 165 19.56 -2.07 -6.30
N LYS A 166 18.25 -2.29 -6.47
CA LYS A 166 17.30 -1.26 -6.87
C LYS A 166 17.23 -0.11 -5.85
N MET A 167 17.38 -0.41 -4.56
CA MET A 167 17.45 0.59 -3.49
C MET A 167 18.83 1.26 -3.36
N GLY A 168 19.77 0.91 -4.25
CA GLY A 168 21.11 1.50 -4.31
C GLY A 168 22.10 0.95 -3.29
N PHE A 169 21.91 -0.29 -2.85
CA PHE A 169 22.86 -1.01 -2.03
C PHE A 169 23.90 -1.73 -2.90
N GLU A 170 25.13 -1.74 -2.44
CA GLU A 170 26.14 -2.69 -2.86
C GLU A 170 25.89 -4.02 -2.14
N VAL A 171 25.96 -5.14 -2.86
CA VAL A 171 25.76 -6.49 -2.32
C VAL A 171 27.01 -7.29 -2.57
N ASN A 172 27.75 -7.60 -1.52
CA ASN A 172 29.02 -8.33 -1.56
C ASN A 172 28.86 -9.68 -0.86
N PHE A 173 29.03 -10.76 -1.62
CA PHE A 173 28.95 -12.12 -1.07
C PHE A 173 30.29 -12.52 -0.44
N LEU A 174 30.24 -13.02 0.78
CA LEU A 174 31.37 -13.58 1.52
C LEU A 174 31.49 -15.09 1.27
N THR A 175 30.34 -15.76 1.12
CA THR A 175 30.20 -17.18 0.78
C THR A 175 29.03 -17.33 -0.20
N GLU A 176 28.74 -18.55 -0.63
CA GLU A 176 27.56 -18.82 -1.46
C GLU A 176 26.25 -18.41 -0.77
N ASP A 177 26.19 -18.52 0.56
CA ASP A 177 24.98 -18.37 1.36
C ASP A 177 24.94 -17.11 2.23
N SER A 178 26.00 -16.31 2.24
CA SER A 178 26.04 -15.09 3.06
C SER A 178 26.63 -13.91 2.31
N GLY A 179 26.05 -12.74 2.54
CA GLY A 179 26.48 -11.51 1.93
C GLY A 179 26.30 -10.30 2.85
N ILE A 180 27.03 -9.25 2.55
CA ILE A 180 26.97 -7.96 3.21
C ILE A 180 26.27 -6.95 2.31
N LEU A 181 25.37 -6.21 2.88
CA LEU A 181 24.69 -5.07 2.26
C LEU A 181 25.34 -3.79 2.73
N LEU A 182 25.65 -2.90 1.81
CA LEU A 182 26.18 -1.57 2.12
C LEU A 182 25.53 -0.51 1.25
N LYS A 183 25.00 0.53 1.87
CA LYS A 183 24.56 1.74 1.20
C LYS A 183 25.21 2.95 1.82
N LYS A 184 25.97 3.73 1.02
CA LYS A 184 26.45 5.07 1.40
C LYS A 184 25.30 6.07 1.28
N LEU A 185 25.21 6.98 2.22
CA LEU A 185 24.11 7.96 2.30
C LEU A 185 24.48 9.32 1.70
N TYR A 186 25.80 9.57 1.51
CA TYR A 186 26.38 10.80 0.96
C TYR A 186 27.45 10.46 -0.06
#